data_c2a7b7e0c9abff340b9fdb09678ae6f0
#
_entry.id   c2a7b7e0c9abff340b9fdb09678ae6f0
#
_cell.length_a   1.000
_cell.length_b   1.000
_cell.length_c   1.000
_cell.angle_alpha   90.00
_cell.angle_beta   90.00
_cell.angle_gamma   90.00
#
_symmetry.space_group_name_H-M   'P 1'
#
loop_
_entity.id
_entity.type
_entity.pdbx_description
1 polymer ?
#
loop_
_entity_poly.entity_id
_entity_poly.type
_entity_poly.pdbx_seq_one_letter_code
_entity_poly.pdbx_strand_id
1 'polypeptide(L)'
;MEQYEKKGYLNSEFRLFHLTDQETKEVDYHYHDFDKITIFIRGKVNYMIEGRSYDLKPYDIVLVKQGDIHRLTVDNSCPYERIIVYISPNFMNAYQTDTYDLSYCFQKAAKEHSNVLRIPSFEKSSLFRSISQLEHSFTDGGYASELYRQVMFL
;
A
#
# COMPACT_ATOMS: atom_id res chain seq x y z
N MET A 1 5.05 1.02 -28.70
CA MET A 1 4.65 1.46 -27.34
C MET A 1 4.31 0.23 -26.55
N GLU A 2 5.07 -0.06 -25.54
CA GLU A 2 4.77 -1.19 -24.64
C GLU A 2 3.45 -0.90 -23.93
N GLN A 3 2.47 -1.76 -24.07
CA GLN A 3 1.21 -1.68 -23.34
C GLN A 3 1.35 -2.53 -22.08
N TYR A 4 1.35 -1.87 -20.93
CA TYR A 4 1.32 -2.56 -19.66
C TYR A 4 -0.09 -2.98 -19.30
N GLU A 5 -0.22 -4.11 -18.61
CA GLU A 5 -1.51 -4.67 -18.22
C GLU A 5 -2.03 -4.00 -16.95
N LYS A 6 -3.31 -3.61 -16.96
CA LYS A 6 -4.02 -3.23 -15.73
C LYS A 6 -4.38 -4.48 -14.96
N LYS A 7 -3.98 -4.55 -13.67
CA LYS A 7 -4.28 -5.68 -12.79
C LYS A 7 -5.13 -5.27 -11.60
N GLY A 8 -6.03 -6.18 -11.24
CA GLY A 8 -6.89 -6.01 -10.09
C GLY A 8 -7.98 -4.96 -10.27
N TYR A 9 -8.89 -4.94 -9.32
CA TYR A 9 -9.96 -3.95 -9.23
C TYR A 9 -10.34 -3.76 -7.77
N LEU A 10 -10.96 -2.61 -7.45
CA LEU A 10 -11.40 -2.26 -6.11
C LEU A 10 -12.86 -1.84 -6.16
N ASN A 11 -13.74 -2.61 -5.49
CA ASN A 11 -15.19 -2.39 -5.43
C ASN A 11 -15.64 -1.65 -4.16
N SER A 12 -14.73 -1.26 -3.31
CA SER A 12 -14.99 -0.57 -2.05
C SER A 12 -14.15 0.70 -1.95
N GLU A 13 -14.42 1.54 -0.97
CA GLU A 13 -13.66 2.78 -0.74
C GLU A 13 -12.20 2.48 -0.41
N PHE A 14 -11.96 1.48 0.43
CA PHE A 14 -10.61 0.97 0.74
C PHE A 14 -10.69 -0.49 1.19
N ARG A 15 -9.56 -1.20 1.10
CA ARG A 15 -9.43 -2.58 1.58
C ARG A 15 -8.06 -2.78 2.21
N LEU A 16 -8.00 -3.64 3.21
CA LEU A 16 -6.75 -4.02 3.87
C LEU A 16 -6.57 -5.53 3.82
N PHE A 17 -5.35 -5.96 3.49
CA PHE A 17 -4.92 -7.36 3.49
C PHE A 17 -3.64 -7.49 4.30
N HIS A 18 -3.57 -8.51 5.16
CA HIS A 18 -2.33 -8.95 5.78
C HIS A 18 -2.01 -10.34 5.24
N LEU A 19 -0.97 -10.45 4.44
CA LEU A 19 -0.65 -11.64 3.68
C LEU A 19 0.75 -12.15 4.02
N THR A 20 0.86 -13.49 4.10
CA THR A 20 2.14 -14.19 4.20
C THR A 20 2.16 -15.30 3.17
N ASP A 21 3.04 -15.19 2.18
CA ASP A 21 3.19 -16.18 1.13
C ASP A 21 4.53 -16.89 1.25
N GLN A 22 4.52 -18.21 1.18
CA GLN A 22 5.74 -19.04 1.13
C GLN A 22 6.38 -19.01 -0.25
N GLU A 23 5.56 -18.94 -1.28
CA GLU A 23 5.95 -18.83 -2.67
C GLU A 23 5.13 -17.74 -3.35
N THR A 24 5.82 -16.82 -4.01
CA THR A 24 5.21 -15.74 -4.77
C THR A 24 5.53 -15.94 -6.24
N LYS A 25 4.50 -15.96 -7.08
CA LYS A 25 4.67 -16.01 -8.53
C LYS A 25 5.21 -14.68 -9.04
N GLU A 26 6.11 -14.74 -10.01
CA GLU A 26 6.54 -13.52 -10.71
C GLU A 26 5.35 -12.88 -11.42
N VAL A 27 5.26 -11.58 -11.29
CA VAL A 27 4.27 -10.75 -11.95
C VAL A 27 5.02 -9.68 -12.75
N ASP A 28 4.69 -9.60 -14.03
CA ASP A 28 5.32 -8.64 -14.93
C ASP A 28 4.90 -7.19 -14.60
N TYR A 29 5.53 -6.22 -15.27
CA TYR A 29 5.16 -4.82 -15.10
C TYR A 29 3.69 -4.60 -15.37
N HIS A 30 3.02 -3.91 -14.46
CA HIS A 30 1.59 -3.65 -14.51
C HIS A 30 1.24 -2.36 -13.76
N TYR A 31 -0.02 -1.97 -13.80
CA TYR A 31 -0.56 -0.87 -13.02
C TYR A 31 -1.95 -1.19 -12.45
N HIS A 32 -2.38 -0.37 -11.51
CA HIS A 32 -3.73 -0.42 -10.93
C HIS A 32 -4.47 0.90 -11.18
N ASP A 33 -5.78 0.88 -11.10
CA ASP A 33 -6.63 2.08 -11.13
C ASP A 33 -7.03 2.57 -9.73
N PHE A 34 -6.28 2.17 -8.73
CA PHE A 34 -6.41 2.59 -7.33
C PHE A 34 -5.02 2.83 -6.73
N ASP A 35 -4.99 3.59 -5.65
CA ASP A 35 -3.75 3.80 -4.89
C ASP A 35 -3.48 2.62 -3.95
N LYS A 36 -2.20 2.34 -3.73
CA LYS A 36 -1.78 1.21 -2.89
C LYS A 36 -0.69 1.64 -1.93
N ILE A 37 -0.88 1.26 -0.66
CA ILE A 37 0.16 1.35 0.38
C ILE A 37 0.53 -0.08 0.76
N THR A 38 1.82 -0.39 0.74
CA THR A 38 2.33 -1.67 1.24
C THR A 38 3.26 -1.41 2.42
N ILE A 39 3.01 -2.08 3.53
CA ILE A 39 3.93 -2.12 4.66
C ILE A 39 4.63 -3.46 4.62
N PHE A 40 5.91 -3.44 4.30
CA PHE A 40 6.73 -4.64 4.21
C PHE A 40 7.15 -5.08 5.60
N ILE A 41 6.89 -6.33 5.97
CA ILE A 41 7.20 -6.85 7.30
C ILE A 41 8.39 -7.81 7.24
N ARG A 42 8.35 -8.80 6.35
CA ARG A 42 9.36 -9.83 6.26
C ARG A 42 9.50 -10.36 4.84
N GLY A 43 10.72 -10.74 4.47
CA GLY A 43 11.03 -11.33 3.17
C GLY A 43 12.27 -10.73 2.53
N LYS A 44 12.50 -11.10 1.29
CA LYS A 44 13.51 -10.50 0.42
C LYS A 44 12.83 -10.05 -0.86
N VAL A 45 12.61 -8.77 -0.98
CA VAL A 45 11.79 -8.17 -2.04
C VAL A 45 12.50 -6.96 -2.64
N ASN A 46 12.56 -6.94 -3.97
CA ASN A 46 12.90 -5.75 -4.73
C ASN A 46 11.63 -5.21 -5.40
N TYR A 47 11.39 -3.94 -5.26
CA TYR A 47 10.25 -3.25 -5.87
C TYR A 47 10.75 -2.29 -6.94
N MET A 48 10.26 -2.45 -8.17
CA MET A 48 10.50 -1.52 -9.28
C MET A 48 9.26 -0.66 -9.47
N ILE A 49 9.40 0.65 -9.35
CA ILE A 49 8.30 1.61 -9.50
C ILE A 49 8.76 2.75 -10.39
N GLU A 50 8.07 2.96 -11.50
CA GLU A 50 8.37 4.04 -12.46
C GLU A 50 9.88 4.11 -12.81
N GLY A 51 10.46 2.94 -13.09
CA GLY A 51 11.87 2.82 -13.49
C GLY A 51 12.88 2.90 -12.35
N ARG A 52 12.45 2.97 -11.10
CA ARG A 52 13.35 2.97 -9.93
C ARG A 52 13.26 1.67 -9.16
N SER A 53 14.41 1.21 -8.67
CA SER A 53 14.55 -0.05 -7.92
C SER A 53 14.72 0.23 -6.44
N TYR A 54 13.97 -0.50 -5.63
CA TYR A 54 14.01 -0.41 -4.16
C TYR A 54 14.17 -1.80 -3.55
N ASP A 55 15.29 -2.02 -2.85
CA ASP A 55 15.44 -3.19 -2.01
C ASP A 55 14.78 -2.92 -0.66
N LEU A 56 13.70 -3.64 -0.37
CA LEU A 56 12.90 -3.39 0.82
C LEU A 56 13.58 -3.91 2.09
N LYS A 57 13.41 -3.16 3.16
CA LYS A 57 13.78 -3.55 4.52
C LYS A 57 12.53 -3.63 5.39
N PRO A 58 12.55 -4.47 6.46
CA PRO A 58 11.40 -4.60 7.34
C PRO A 58 10.84 -3.24 7.79
N TYR A 59 9.52 -3.11 7.69
CA TYR A 59 8.72 -1.93 7.99
C TYR A 59 8.89 -0.76 7.02
N ASP A 60 9.49 -0.97 5.86
CA ASP A 60 9.40 0.00 4.76
C ASP A 60 7.94 0.16 4.32
N ILE A 61 7.57 1.40 4.06
CA ILE A 61 6.25 1.77 3.53
C ILE A 61 6.43 2.10 2.05
N VAL A 62 5.71 1.38 1.19
CA VAL A 62 5.75 1.55 -0.26
C VAL A 62 4.48 2.24 -0.74
N LEU A 63 4.63 3.35 -1.43
CA LEU A 63 3.53 4.12 -2.00
C LEU A 63 3.49 3.92 -3.52
N VAL A 64 2.41 3.31 -4.02
CA VAL A 64 2.17 3.13 -5.44
C VAL A 64 0.89 3.85 -5.81
N LYS A 65 1.01 4.94 -6.56
CA LYS A 65 -0.11 5.73 -7.04
C LYS A 65 -0.85 4.98 -8.17
N GLN A 66 -2.15 5.25 -8.31
CA GLN A 66 -2.90 4.78 -9.48
C GLN A 66 -2.16 5.13 -10.77
N GLY A 67 -2.06 4.19 -11.68
CA GLY A 67 -1.39 4.36 -12.96
C GLY A 67 0.12 4.16 -12.93
N ASP A 68 0.77 4.14 -11.75
CA ASP A 68 2.21 3.89 -11.66
C ASP A 68 2.56 2.48 -12.15
N ILE A 69 3.49 2.40 -13.09
CA ILE A 69 3.99 1.13 -13.60
C ILE A 69 4.97 0.53 -12.60
N HIS A 70 4.68 -0.67 -12.16
CA HIS A 70 5.49 -1.32 -11.14
C HIS A 70 5.56 -2.84 -11.30
N ARG A 71 6.57 -3.40 -10.68
CA ARG A 71 6.81 -4.84 -10.57
C ARG A 71 7.52 -5.13 -9.26
N LEU A 72 7.22 -6.25 -8.64
CA LEU A 72 8.01 -6.74 -7.52
C LEU A 72 8.66 -8.07 -7.86
N THR A 73 9.88 -8.27 -7.37
CA THR A 73 10.61 -9.52 -7.45
C THR A 73 10.80 -10.04 -6.03
N VAL A 74 10.35 -11.26 -5.77
CA VAL A 74 10.43 -11.90 -4.46
C VAL A 74 11.40 -13.07 -4.53
N ASP A 75 12.37 -13.09 -3.61
CA ASP A 75 13.19 -14.26 -3.37
C ASP A 75 12.41 -15.22 -2.46
N ASN A 76 12.01 -16.37 -3.02
CA ASN A 76 11.20 -17.37 -2.31
C ASN A 76 11.99 -18.20 -1.30
N SER A 77 13.24 -17.84 -0.99
CA SER A 77 14.05 -18.50 0.06
C SER A 77 13.52 -18.22 1.48
N CYS A 78 12.67 -17.21 1.64
CA CYS A 78 12.01 -16.88 2.89
C CYS A 78 10.57 -16.40 2.63
N PRO A 79 9.67 -16.55 3.62
CA PRO A 79 8.29 -16.07 3.48
C PRO A 79 8.22 -14.57 3.24
N TYR A 80 7.27 -14.15 2.41
CA TYR A 80 6.97 -12.75 2.13
C TYR A 80 5.73 -12.33 2.92
N GLU A 81 5.92 -11.48 3.92
CA GLU A 81 4.85 -10.93 4.77
C GLU A 81 4.72 -9.44 4.58
N ARG A 82 3.49 -8.99 4.38
CA ARG A 82 3.15 -7.57 4.17
C ARG A 82 1.71 -7.27 4.57
N ILE A 83 1.47 -6.00 4.89
CA ILE A 83 0.13 -5.41 4.98
C ILE A 83 -0.06 -4.55 3.75
N ILE A 84 -1.17 -4.71 3.04
CA ILE A 84 -1.50 -3.96 1.83
C ILE A 84 -2.81 -3.24 2.05
N VAL A 85 -2.84 -1.94 1.72
CA VAL A 85 -4.07 -1.13 1.72
C VAL A 85 -4.33 -0.63 0.31
N TYR A 86 -5.49 -0.96 -0.24
CA TYR A 86 -6.01 -0.39 -1.49
C TYR A 86 -6.97 0.73 -1.19
N ILE A 87 -6.85 1.84 -1.92
CA ILE A 87 -7.65 3.05 -1.69
C ILE A 87 -8.23 3.51 -3.02
N SER A 88 -9.56 3.68 -3.08
CA SER A 88 -10.20 4.15 -4.31
C SER A 88 -9.91 5.62 -4.57
N PRO A 89 -9.76 6.04 -5.85
CA PRO A 89 -9.60 7.44 -6.20
C PRO A 89 -10.79 8.30 -5.73
N ASN A 90 -12.00 7.78 -5.77
CA ASN A 90 -13.18 8.50 -5.31
C ASN A 90 -13.14 8.79 -3.81
N PHE A 91 -12.68 7.83 -3.00
CA PHE A 91 -12.49 8.05 -1.57
C PHE A 91 -11.42 9.11 -1.31
N MET A 92 -10.27 9.03 -1.99
CA MET A 92 -9.20 10.03 -1.86
C MET A 92 -9.68 11.44 -2.22
N ASN A 93 -10.42 11.56 -3.32
CA ASN A 93 -10.95 12.85 -3.79
C ASN A 93 -11.99 13.45 -2.84
N ALA A 94 -12.75 12.63 -2.13
CA ALA A 94 -13.73 13.09 -1.14
C ALA A 94 -13.07 13.78 0.06
N TYR A 95 -11.80 13.52 0.32
CA TYR A 95 -11.03 14.12 1.42
C TYR A 95 -9.93 15.05 0.91
N GLN A 96 -10.28 15.87 -0.05
CA GLN A 96 -9.42 16.92 -0.60
C GLN A 96 -10.10 18.28 -0.41
N THR A 97 -9.43 19.16 0.32
CA THR A 97 -9.89 20.54 0.59
C THR A 97 -8.72 21.51 0.45
N ASP A 98 -8.96 22.78 0.67
CA ASP A 98 -7.90 23.80 0.66
C ASP A 98 -6.90 23.62 1.82
N THR A 99 -7.24 22.85 2.84
CA THR A 99 -6.39 22.67 4.04
C THR A 99 -5.79 21.28 4.18
N TYR A 100 -6.34 20.30 3.51
CA TYR A 100 -5.80 18.93 3.50
C TYR A 100 -6.12 18.19 2.20
N ASP A 101 -5.27 17.23 1.87
CA ASP A 101 -5.41 16.37 0.70
C ASP A 101 -4.80 14.99 1.05
N LEU A 102 -5.63 13.96 1.14
CA LEU A 102 -5.17 12.60 1.44
C LEU A 102 -4.25 12.03 0.36
N SER A 103 -4.37 12.51 -0.88
CA SER A 103 -3.50 12.06 -1.98
C SER A 103 -2.10 12.68 -1.95
N TYR A 104 -1.85 13.63 -1.06
CA TYR A 104 -0.61 14.42 -1.06
C TYR A 104 0.64 13.55 -0.93
N CYS A 105 0.61 12.51 -0.09
CA CYS A 105 1.77 11.63 0.07
C CYS A 105 2.15 10.90 -1.23
N PHE A 106 1.17 10.48 -2.03
CA PHE A 106 1.41 9.86 -3.32
C PHE A 106 1.94 10.85 -4.36
N GLN A 107 1.39 12.06 -4.38
CA GLN A 107 1.85 13.13 -5.27
C GLN A 107 3.29 13.52 -4.95
N LYS A 108 3.61 13.67 -3.67
CA LYS A 108 4.95 14.00 -3.22
C LYS A 108 5.95 12.88 -3.55
N ALA A 109 5.58 11.63 -3.30
CA ALA A 109 6.40 10.47 -3.64
C ALA A 109 6.73 10.43 -5.14
N ALA A 110 5.74 10.66 -5.99
CA ALA A 110 5.93 10.73 -7.43
C ALA A 110 6.83 11.90 -7.86
N LYS A 111 6.60 13.08 -7.31
CA LYS A 111 7.38 14.29 -7.61
C LYS A 111 8.85 14.16 -7.20
N GLU A 112 9.11 13.59 -6.04
CA GLU A 112 10.46 13.41 -5.50
C GLU A 112 11.12 12.11 -5.99
N HIS A 113 10.43 11.31 -6.78
CA HIS A 113 10.89 9.98 -7.21
C HIS A 113 11.32 9.11 -6.03
N SER A 114 10.55 9.13 -4.96
CA SER A 114 10.81 8.39 -3.73
C SER A 114 9.54 7.72 -3.23
N ASN A 115 9.35 6.49 -3.64
CA ASN A 115 8.13 5.71 -3.37
C ASN A 115 8.24 4.85 -2.12
N VAL A 116 9.40 4.82 -1.47
CA VAL A 116 9.65 4.02 -0.26
C VAL A 116 10.01 4.93 0.90
N LEU A 117 9.22 4.86 1.96
CA LEU A 117 9.46 5.58 3.21
C LEU A 117 10.06 4.62 4.23
N ARG A 118 11.14 5.03 4.86
CA ARG A 118 11.80 4.28 5.92
C ARG A 118 11.86 5.12 7.18
N ILE A 119 11.06 4.73 8.17
CA ILE A 119 10.92 5.45 9.44
C ILE A 119 11.64 4.65 10.53
N PRO A 120 12.63 5.23 11.24
CA PRO A 120 13.31 4.53 12.33
C PRO A 120 12.32 4.10 13.40
N SER A 121 12.45 2.84 13.86
CA SER A 121 11.59 2.24 14.89
C SER A 121 10.09 2.34 14.59
N PHE A 122 9.72 2.20 13.31
CA PHE A 122 8.34 2.30 12.86
C PHE A 122 7.40 1.36 13.63
N GLU A 123 7.84 0.14 13.92
CA GLU A 123 7.07 -0.87 14.66
C GLU A 123 6.68 -0.42 16.10
N LYS A 124 7.35 0.59 16.63
CA LYS A 124 7.05 1.19 17.93
C LYS A 124 6.27 2.50 17.83
N SER A 125 6.01 2.96 16.61
CA SER A 125 5.36 4.24 16.35
C SER A 125 3.85 4.21 16.61
N SER A 126 3.28 5.39 16.83
CA SER A 126 1.82 5.55 16.88
C SER A 126 1.15 5.23 15.54
N LEU A 127 1.85 5.49 14.44
CA LEU A 127 1.35 5.15 13.10
C LEU A 127 1.19 3.63 12.94
N PHE A 128 2.17 2.85 13.38
CA PHE A 128 2.05 1.39 13.33
C PHE A 128 0.90 0.87 14.20
N ARG A 129 0.70 1.47 15.38
CA ARG A 129 -0.47 1.14 16.23
C ARG A 129 -1.79 1.45 15.53
N SER A 130 -1.88 2.58 14.85
CA SER A 130 -3.07 2.95 14.07
C SER A 130 -3.34 1.95 12.94
N ILE A 131 -2.30 1.51 12.25
CA ILE A 131 -2.41 0.48 11.19
C ILE A 131 -2.89 -0.85 11.78
N SER A 132 -2.38 -1.25 12.94
CA SER A 132 -2.82 -2.47 13.63
C SER A 132 -4.29 -2.39 14.07
N GLN A 133 -4.74 -1.22 14.51
CA GLN A 133 -6.15 -0.98 14.84
C GLN A 133 -7.03 -1.01 13.60
N LEU A 134 -6.57 -0.44 12.49
CA LEU A 134 -7.27 -0.50 11.21
C LEU A 134 -7.41 -1.96 10.75
N GLU A 135 -6.33 -2.74 10.80
CA GLU A 135 -6.35 -4.17 10.47
C GLU A 135 -7.38 -4.92 11.33
N HIS A 136 -7.35 -4.69 12.63
CA HIS A 136 -8.29 -5.32 13.57
C HIS A 136 -9.74 -4.93 13.25
N SER A 137 -9.99 -3.71 12.82
CA SER A 137 -11.33 -3.23 12.47
C SER A 137 -12.00 -4.01 11.35
N PHE A 138 -11.23 -4.62 10.46
CA PHE A 138 -11.76 -5.46 9.36
C PHE A 138 -12.27 -6.83 9.85
N THR A 139 -11.89 -7.26 11.05
CA THR A 139 -12.39 -8.48 11.68
C THR A 139 -13.56 -8.24 12.61
N ASP A 140 -13.84 -6.97 12.94
CA ASP A 140 -14.94 -6.58 13.80
C ASP A 140 -16.23 -6.43 12.98
N GLY A 141 -17.26 -7.22 13.31
CA GLY A 141 -18.60 -7.17 12.70
C GLY A 141 -19.63 -6.44 13.58
N GLY A 142 -19.20 -5.67 14.58
CA GLY A 142 -20.05 -4.97 15.51
C GLY A 142 -20.88 -3.85 14.88
N TYR A 143 -21.68 -3.19 15.72
CA TYR A 143 -22.50 -2.04 15.31
C TYR A 143 -21.64 -0.93 14.72
N ALA A 144 -22.08 -0.38 13.57
CA ALA A 144 -21.37 0.68 12.86
C ALA A 144 -19.91 0.35 12.49
N SER A 145 -19.61 -0.94 12.22
CA SER A 145 -18.25 -1.41 11.91
C SER A 145 -17.66 -0.72 10.67
N GLU A 146 -18.46 -0.41 9.67
CA GLU A 146 -17.99 0.32 8.47
C GLU A 146 -17.55 1.75 8.80
N LEU A 147 -18.33 2.45 9.62
CA LEU A 147 -17.97 3.79 10.09
C LEU A 147 -16.70 3.75 10.96
N TYR A 148 -16.58 2.76 11.82
CA TYR A 148 -15.39 2.57 12.66
C TYR A 148 -14.14 2.36 11.81
N ARG A 149 -14.20 1.51 10.78
CA ARG A 149 -13.10 1.31 9.82
C ARG A 149 -12.71 2.60 9.13
N GLN A 150 -13.69 3.37 8.68
CA GLN A 150 -13.43 4.65 8.02
C GLN A 150 -12.71 5.63 8.96
N VAL A 151 -13.15 5.73 10.20
CA VAL A 151 -12.50 6.57 11.23
C VAL A 151 -11.07 6.10 11.50
N MET A 152 -10.83 4.80 11.59
CA MET A 152 -9.49 4.25 11.81
C MET A 152 -8.56 4.47 10.61
N PHE A 153 -9.10 4.49 9.39
CA PHE A 153 -8.35 4.76 8.18
C PHE A 153 -7.92 6.23 8.08
N LEU A 154 -8.80 7.16 8.41
CA LEU A 154 -8.57 8.60 8.32
C LEU A 154 -7.63 9.11 9.41
#